data_7a5715d1fa554e5a6f99c11ebc58f6d4
#
_entry.id   7a5715d1fa554e5a6f99c11ebc58f6d4
#
_cell.length_a   1.000
_cell.length_b   1.000
_cell.length_c   1.000
_cell.angle_alpha   90.00
_cell.angle_beta   90.00
_cell.angle_gamma   90.00
#
_symmetry.space_group_name_H-M   'P 1'
#
loop_
_entity.id
_entity.type
_entity.pdbx_description
1 polymer ?
#
loop_
_entity_poly.entity_id
_entity_poly.type
_entity_poly.pdbx_seq_one_letter_code
_entity_poly.pdbx_strand_id
1 'polypeptide(L)'
;MNVYIISIENMHEHGDILPSMLKLRHREFKARQSYDIPTFKDMEYDAYDTPATVYVVWKDDQGVVRGCSRMAPTDRAYMIKDIWPNMVTDITLPQQEDIWESSRFAIDSDLPAA
;
A
#
# COMPACT_ATOMS: atom_id res chain seq x y z
N MET A 1 -18.38 -7.61 0.39
CA MET A 1 -16.94 -7.26 0.44
C MET A 1 -16.29 -7.67 -0.87
N ASN A 2 -15.61 -6.75 -1.52
CA ASN A 2 -14.91 -7.00 -2.78
C ASN A 2 -13.44 -6.65 -2.64
N VAL A 3 -12.59 -7.53 -3.16
CA VAL A 3 -11.14 -7.33 -3.18
C VAL A 3 -10.69 -7.10 -4.62
N TYR A 4 -9.87 -6.08 -4.82
CA TYR A 4 -9.35 -5.68 -6.12
C TYR A 4 -7.84 -5.74 -6.11
N ILE A 5 -7.25 -6.22 -7.20
CA ILE A 5 -5.81 -6.19 -7.41
C ILE A 5 -5.54 -5.13 -8.47
N ILE A 6 -4.88 -4.05 -8.08
CA ILE A 6 -4.70 -2.85 -8.91
C ILE A 6 -3.23 -2.71 -9.29
N SER A 7 -2.98 -2.57 -10.59
CA SER A 7 -1.65 -2.32 -11.14
C SER A 7 -1.72 -1.19 -12.17
N ILE A 8 -0.57 -0.77 -12.69
CA ILE A 8 -0.52 0.23 -13.76
C ILE A 8 -1.33 -0.21 -14.98
N GLU A 9 -1.49 -1.52 -15.20
CA GLU A 9 -2.18 -2.05 -16.38
C GLU A 9 -3.69 -1.92 -16.28
N ASN A 10 -4.27 -1.91 -15.08
CA ASN A 10 -5.72 -1.92 -14.91
C ASN A 10 -6.28 -0.77 -14.07
N MET A 11 -5.43 0.10 -13.51
CA MET A 11 -5.93 1.16 -12.62
C MET A 11 -6.92 2.09 -13.30
N HIS A 12 -6.81 2.27 -14.61
CA HIS A 12 -7.72 3.10 -15.39
C HIS A 12 -9.15 2.55 -15.45
N GLU A 13 -9.33 1.28 -15.14
CA GLU A 13 -10.64 0.60 -15.16
C GLU A 13 -11.39 0.73 -13.84
N HIS A 14 -10.76 1.28 -12.79
CA HIS A 14 -11.28 1.25 -11.43
C HIS A 14 -11.59 2.64 -10.85
N GLY A 15 -11.74 3.64 -11.72
CA GLY A 15 -12.19 4.98 -11.32
C GLY A 15 -11.32 5.60 -10.23
N ASP A 16 -11.91 5.91 -9.10
CA ASP A 16 -11.25 6.60 -8.00
C ASP A 16 -10.66 5.67 -6.92
N ILE A 17 -10.47 4.38 -7.23
CA ILE A 17 -10.01 3.42 -6.22
C ILE A 17 -8.62 3.79 -5.68
N LEU A 18 -7.72 4.25 -6.56
CA LEU A 18 -6.37 4.61 -6.16
C LEU A 18 -6.35 5.85 -5.26
N PRO A 19 -6.96 6.99 -5.65
CA PRO A 19 -7.07 8.13 -4.73
C PRO A 19 -7.74 7.80 -3.41
N SER A 20 -8.78 7.00 -3.41
CA SER A 20 -9.49 6.59 -2.18
C SER A 20 -8.59 5.78 -1.26
N MET A 21 -7.79 4.88 -1.83
CA MET A 21 -6.81 4.10 -1.08
C MET A 21 -5.73 5.01 -0.47
N LEU A 22 -5.20 5.96 -1.22
CA LEU A 22 -4.18 6.89 -0.72
C LEU A 22 -4.74 7.78 0.39
N LYS A 23 -6.02 8.12 0.35
CA LYS A 23 -6.70 8.83 1.45
C LYS A 23 -6.85 7.96 2.68
N LEU A 24 -7.18 6.67 2.52
CA LEU A 24 -7.20 5.73 3.62
C LEU A 24 -5.82 5.65 4.28
N ARG A 25 -4.76 5.53 3.49
CA ARG A 25 -3.39 5.51 4.00
C ARG A 25 -3.06 6.78 4.77
N HIS A 26 -3.48 7.94 4.28
CA HIS A 26 -3.28 9.21 4.99
C HIS A 26 -3.96 9.20 6.36
N ARG A 27 -5.22 8.77 6.44
CA ARG A 27 -5.94 8.71 7.71
C ARG A 27 -5.26 7.78 8.71
N GLU A 28 -4.81 6.61 8.27
CA GLU A 28 -4.28 5.58 9.16
C GLU A 28 -2.81 5.78 9.52
N PHE A 29 -1.99 6.30 8.60
CA PHE A 29 -0.55 6.43 8.85
C PHE A 29 -0.13 7.86 9.20
N LYS A 30 -0.73 8.87 8.60
CA LYS A 30 -0.35 10.27 8.87
C LYS A 30 -1.17 10.87 10.00
N ALA A 31 -2.50 10.82 9.88
CA ALA A 31 -3.38 11.51 10.83
C ALA A 31 -3.45 10.81 12.18
N ARG A 32 -3.51 9.45 12.20
CA ARG A 32 -3.66 8.70 13.45
C ARG A 32 -2.33 8.35 14.10
N GLN A 33 -1.30 8.03 13.32
CA GLN A 33 -0.01 7.57 13.86
C GLN A 33 1.08 8.62 13.78
N SER A 34 0.78 9.78 13.19
CA SER A 34 1.70 10.92 13.10
C SER A 34 3.03 10.60 12.42
N TYR A 35 3.04 9.64 11.50
CA TYR A 35 4.24 9.34 10.73
C TYR A 35 4.62 10.53 9.85
N ASP A 36 5.92 10.81 9.78
CA ASP A 36 6.45 11.86 8.90
C ASP A 36 6.66 11.28 7.51
N ILE A 37 5.61 11.31 6.70
CA ILE A 37 5.58 10.74 5.34
C ILE A 37 5.08 11.78 4.36
N PRO A 38 5.48 11.70 3.08
CA PRO A 38 5.01 12.63 2.06
C PRO A 38 3.50 12.55 1.89
N THR A 39 2.88 13.71 1.74
CA THR A 39 1.45 13.81 1.48
C THR A 39 1.19 14.84 0.38
N PHE A 40 0.09 14.63 -0.34
CA PHE A 40 -0.46 15.61 -1.26
C PHE A 40 -1.96 15.68 -1.01
N LYS A 41 -2.44 16.87 -0.59
CA LYS A 41 -3.80 17.03 -0.08
C LYS A 41 -4.00 16.06 1.09
N ASP A 42 -5.00 15.22 1.04
CA ASP A 42 -5.28 14.22 2.10
C ASP A 42 -4.89 12.80 1.67
N MET A 43 -3.88 12.67 0.80
CA MET A 43 -3.37 11.42 0.28
C MET A 43 -1.92 11.21 0.71
N GLU A 44 -1.58 9.99 1.13
CA GLU A 44 -0.22 9.60 1.48
C GLU A 44 0.42 8.80 0.35
N TYR A 45 1.68 9.09 0.03
CA TYR A 45 2.46 8.35 -0.96
C TYR A 45 3.94 8.40 -0.58
N ASP A 46 4.74 7.51 -1.16
CA ASP A 46 6.20 7.57 -1.01
C ASP A 46 6.91 7.09 -2.29
N ALA A 47 8.24 6.96 -2.22
CA ALA A 47 9.05 6.58 -3.37
C ALA A 47 8.81 5.15 -3.86
N TYR A 48 8.10 4.33 -3.08
CA TYR A 48 7.80 2.94 -3.42
C TYR A 48 6.40 2.78 -4.04
N ASP A 49 5.68 3.86 -4.24
CA ASP A 49 4.49 3.91 -5.07
C ASP A 49 4.90 4.18 -6.51
N THR A 50 5.21 3.13 -7.25
CA THR A 50 5.81 3.18 -8.59
C THR A 50 4.95 2.43 -9.61
N PRO A 51 5.24 2.56 -10.92
CA PRO A 51 4.53 1.75 -11.90
C PRO A 51 4.68 0.23 -11.73
N ALA A 52 5.70 -0.24 -11.00
CA ALA A 52 5.86 -1.67 -10.72
C ALA A 52 5.05 -2.13 -9.50
N THR A 53 4.48 -1.21 -8.74
CA THR A 53 3.73 -1.52 -7.52
C THR A 53 2.37 -2.13 -7.85
N VAL A 54 1.96 -3.11 -7.05
CA VAL A 54 0.63 -3.71 -7.11
C VAL A 54 -0.07 -3.45 -5.77
N TYR A 55 -1.32 -3.02 -5.83
CA TYR A 55 -2.12 -2.76 -4.64
C TYR A 55 -3.22 -3.80 -4.51
N VAL A 56 -3.40 -4.31 -3.32
CA VAL A 56 -4.58 -5.09 -2.95
C VAL A 56 -5.50 -4.15 -2.18
N VAL A 57 -6.70 -3.94 -2.69
CA VAL A 57 -7.64 -2.96 -2.12
C VAL A 57 -8.97 -3.66 -1.85
N TRP A 58 -9.49 -3.44 -0.66
CA TRP A 58 -10.77 -3.98 -0.24
C TRP A 58 -11.81 -2.87 -0.14
N LYS A 59 -12.97 -3.09 -0.79
CA LYS A 59 -14.14 -2.23 -0.65
C LYS A 59 -15.24 -2.96 0.11
N ASP A 60 -16.02 -2.20 0.88
CA ASP A 60 -17.24 -2.73 1.50
C ASP A 60 -18.38 -2.83 0.48
N ASP A 61 -19.55 -3.28 0.93
CA ASP A 61 -20.71 -3.48 0.05
C ASP A 61 -21.29 -2.17 -0.50
N GLN A 62 -20.88 -1.03 0.06
CA GLN A 62 -21.28 0.30 -0.39
C GLN A 62 -20.24 0.95 -1.30
N GLY A 63 -19.16 0.24 -1.63
CA GLY A 63 -18.13 0.72 -2.52
C GLY A 63 -17.11 1.62 -1.86
N VAL A 64 -17.04 1.65 -0.53
CA VAL A 64 -16.06 2.45 0.22
C VAL A 64 -14.80 1.62 0.44
N VAL A 65 -13.63 2.22 0.16
CA VAL A 65 -12.33 1.58 0.40
C VAL A 65 -12.10 1.48 1.92
N ARG A 66 -11.96 0.25 2.42
CA ARG A 66 -11.81 -0.05 3.84
C ARG A 66 -10.49 -0.72 4.19
N GLY A 67 -9.75 -1.18 3.24
CA GLY A 67 -8.47 -1.80 3.50
C GLY A 67 -7.56 -1.80 2.28
N CYS A 68 -6.26 -1.91 2.52
CA CYS A 68 -5.29 -2.01 1.44
C CYS A 68 -4.00 -2.67 1.92
N SER A 69 -3.22 -3.11 0.95
CA SER A 69 -1.83 -3.51 1.11
C SER A 69 -1.07 -3.14 -0.15
N ARG A 70 0.15 -2.67 0.01
CA ARG A 70 1.04 -2.37 -1.10
C ARG A 70 2.02 -3.52 -1.29
N MET A 71 2.18 -3.97 -2.53
CA MET A 71 3.09 -5.05 -2.89
C MET A 71 4.15 -4.52 -3.85
N ALA A 72 5.42 -4.68 -3.49
CA ALA A 72 6.56 -4.26 -4.31
C ALA A 72 7.41 -5.47 -4.69
N PRO A 73 7.73 -5.66 -6.00
CA PRO A 73 8.60 -6.76 -6.41
C PRO A 73 10.03 -6.50 -5.91
N THR A 74 10.72 -7.57 -5.48
CA THR A 74 12.05 -7.43 -4.89
C THR A 74 13.17 -7.35 -5.93
N ASP A 75 12.88 -7.48 -7.21
CA ASP A 75 13.85 -7.24 -8.28
C ASP A 75 14.07 -5.74 -8.54
N ARG A 76 13.37 -4.87 -7.81
CA ARG A 76 13.49 -3.42 -7.85
C ARG A 76 13.65 -2.89 -6.43
N ALA A 77 13.73 -1.56 -6.26
CA ALA A 77 13.85 -0.95 -4.94
C ALA A 77 12.64 -1.30 -4.05
N TYR A 78 12.89 -1.70 -2.81
CA TYR A 78 11.84 -1.95 -1.82
C TYR A 78 12.33 -1.57 -0.42
N MET A 79 11.39 -1.32 0.50
CA MET A 79 11.66 -0.60 1.75
C MET A 79 12.63 -1.32 2.67
N ILE A 80 12.41 -2.61 2.95
CA ILE A 80 13.24 -3.33 3.93
C ILE A 80 14.70 -3.30 3.51
N LYS A 81 14.97 -3.54 2.23
CA LYS A 81 16.34 -3.55 1.71
C LYS A 81 16.96 -2.16 1.73
N ASP A 82 16.21 -1.12 1.34
CA ASP A 82 16.76 0.23 1.18
C ASP A 82 16.89 0.97 2.50
N ILE A 83 15.90 0.81 3.40
CA ILE A 83 15.79 1.63 4.61
C ILE A 83 16.26 0.86 5.85
N TRP A 84 15.94 -0.43 5.94
CA TRP A 84 16.26 -1.26 7.10
C TRP A 84 16.99 -2.56 6.73
N PRO A 85 18.13 -2.48 6.00
CA PRO A 85 18.80 -3.69 5.52
C PRO A 85 19.30 -4.60 6.64
N ASN A 86 19.54 -4.05 7.83
CA ASN A 86 20.04 -4.80 8.99
C ASN A 86 18.94 -5.37 9.88
N MET A 87 17.68 -5.15 9.54
CA MET A 87 16.55 -5.69 10.30
C MET A 87 16.46 -7.21 10.16
N VAL A 88 16.91 -7.75 9.03
CA VAL A 88 16.96 -9.18 8.75
C VAL A 88 18.42 -9.60 8.63
N THR A 89 18.89 -10.45 9.55
CA THR A 89 20.33 -10.80 9.65
C THR A 89 20.62 -12.27 9.37
N ASP A 90 19.60 -13.12 9.31
CA ASP A 90 19.74 -14.57 9.16
C ASP A 90 19.53 -15.07 7.74
N ILE A 91 19.12 -14.21 6.83
CA ILE A 91 18.98 -14.52 5.40
C ILE A 91 19.47 -13.35 4.55
N THR A 92 19.82 -13.65 3.30
CA THR A 92 20.05 -12.60 2.30
C THR A 92 18.70 -12.07 1.81
N LEU A 93 18.53 -10.75 1.79
CA LEU A 93 17.30 -10.14 1.28
C LEU A 93 17.12 -10.48 -0.21
N PRO A 94 15.91 -10.87 -0.62
CA PRO A 94 15.66 -11.34 -1.98
C PRO A 94 15.78 -10.23 -3.03
N GLN A 95 16.10 -10.64 -4.25
CA GLN A 95 16.10 -9.79 -5.44
C GLN A 95 15.55 -10.61 -6.61
N GLN A 96 14.27 -10.94 -6.56
CA GLN A 96 13.62 -11.82 -7.54
C GLN A 96 12.24 -11.27 -7.91
N GLU A 97 11.87 -11.41 -9.19
CA GLU A 97 10.58 -10.91 -9.70
C GLU A 97 9.35 -11.61 -9.12
N ASP A 98 9.52 -12.82 -8.60
CA ASP A 98 8.44 -13.63 -8.02
C ASP A 98 8.36 -13.53 -6.50
N ILE A 99 9.22 -12.73 -5.86
CA ILE A 99 9.19 -12.47 -4.43
C ILE A 99 8.86 -10.99 -4.22
N TRP A 100 7.82 -10.72 -3.41
CA TRP A 100 7.26 -9.39 -3.22
C TRP A 100 7.30 -8.99 -1.76
N GLU A 101 7.61 -7.71 -1.50
CA GLU A 101 7.47 -7.11 -0.17
C GLU A 101 6.05 -6.59 -0.01
N SER A 102 5.41 -6.90 1.12
CA SER A 102 4.14 -6.28 1.52
C SER A 102 4.41 -5.13 2.49
N SER A 103 3.81 -3.98 2.23
CA SER A 103 3.90 -2.80 3.09
C SER A 103 2.61 -1.99 3.03
N ARG A 104 2.51 -0.94 3.86
CA ARG A 104 1.33 -0.06 3.90
C ARG A 104 0.03 -0.85 4.05
N PHE A 105 0.05 -1.90 4.88
CA PHE A 105 -1.17 -2.61 5.23
C PHE A 105 -2.02 -1.73 6.14
N ALA A 106 -3.23 -1.43 5.74
CA ALA A 106 -4.13 -0.57 6.49
C ALA A 106 -5.55 -1.09 6.46
N ILE A 107 -6.21 -1.05 7.60
CA ILE A 107 -7.65 -1.28 7.74
C ILE A 107 -8.26 -0.01 8.30
N ASP A 108 -9.36 0.43 7.72
CA ASP A 108 -10.05 1.64 8.15
C ASP A 108 -10.52 1.46 9.61
N SER A 109 -9.94 2.24 10.53
CA SER A 109 -10.29 2.15 11.95
C SER A 109 -11.68 2.66 12.27
N ASP A 110 -12.33 3.35 11.32
CA ASP A 110 -13.73 3.76 11.46
C ASP A 110 -14.72 2.67 11.04
N LEU A 111 -14.23 1.48 10.63
CA LEU A 111 -15.08 0.34 10.32
C LEU A 111 -15.85 -0.07 11.59
N PRO A 112 -17.18 -0.27 11.48
CA PRO A 112 -17.94 -0.79 12.62
C PRO A 112 -17.42 -2.16 13.04
N ALA A 113 -17.45 -2.45 14.34
CA ALA A 113 -17.17 -3.78 14.85
C ALA A 113 -18.18 -4.78 14.27
N ALA A 114 -17.68 -5.97 13.95
CA ALA A 114 -18.54 -7.04 13.40
C ALA A 114 -19.53 -7.56 14.41
#